data_6ccb77c1b038a8d935bc15b209fce530
#
_entry.id   6ccb77c1b038a8d935bc15b209fce530
#
_cell.length_a   1.000
_cell.length_b   1.000
_cell.length_c   1.000
_cell.angle_alpha   90.00
_cell.angle_beta   90.00
_cell.angle_gamma   90.00
#
_symmetry.space_group_name_H-M   'P 1'
#
loop_
_entity.id
_entity.type
_entity.pdbx_description
1 polymer ?
#
loop_
_entity_poly.entity_id
_entity_poly.type
_entity_poly.pdbx_seq_one_letter_code
_entity_poly.pdbx_strand_id
1 'polypeptide(L)'
;MKHIALKASLLGTAVAFAAMPAMAQTKVTNQGITPTEIVVGTHQDLSGPIKTWGVPVSNGMKMAVDEVNAAGGIHGRKIRLIIEDSAYDPKKAVLATQKMIERDKIFSNVGSMGSPTVLAAQDIVLDAGVTQLFPLTAAEFTYKFDPAKPQERLKFNNLLPYVESTRAALKHMVEAFKVQKPCVMHQDDEYGKNVLDGFTLQLEAMKVKPASITSYKRGVSDFSAQVSKMKADGCDLVVLGTVVRETIGAMAEARKLGWDVKFL
;
A
#
# COMPACT_ATOMS: atom_id res chain seq x y z
N MET A 1 14.58 87.55 -22.91
CA MET A 1 14.43 86.21 -23.49
C MET A 1 14.97 85.20 -22.47
N LYS A 2 14.06 84.52 -21.76
CA LYS A 2 14.39 83.54 -20.72
C LYS A 2 14.10 82.13 -21.25
N HIS A 3 15.14 81.31 -21.39
CA HIS A 3 15.03 79.91 -21.75
C HIS A 3 14.58 79.09 -20.52
N ILE A 4 13.42 78.45 -20.63
CA ILE A 4 12.96 77.47 -19.68
C ILE A 4 13.38 76.09 -20.16
N ALA A 5 14.30 75.45 -19.39
CA ALA A 5 14.71 74.05 -19.68
C ALA A 5 13.76 73.09 -18.97
N LEU A 6 13.06 72.31 -19.77
CA LEU A 6 12.16 71.23 -19.30
C LEU A 6 12.99 69.99 -19.00
N LYS A 7 13.09 69.62 -17.69
CA LYS A 7 13.71 68.36 -17.27
C LYS A 7 12.65 67.27 -17.31
N ALA A 8 12.74 66.37 -18.29
CA ALA A 8 11.96 65.17 -18.35
C ALA A 8 12.56 64.12 -17.39
N SER A 9 11.79 63.76 -16.38
CA SER A 9 12.11 62.69 -15.40
C SER A 9 11.57 61.38 -15.94
N LEU A 10 12.42 60.50 -16.44
CA LEU A 10 12.08 59.12 -16.77
C LEU A 10 11.96 58.30 -15.48
N LEU A 11 10.75 58.01 -15.02
CA LEU A 11 10.47 56.95 -14.04
C LEU A 11 10.54 55.62 -14.76
N GLY A 12 11.62 54.90 -14.54
CA GLY A 12 11.74 53.49 -14.95
C GLY A 12 10.92 52.60 -14.02
N THR A 13 9.81 52.09 -14.50
CA THR A 13 9.03 51.07 -13.80
C THR A 13 9.76 49.73 -13.89
N ALA A 14 10.43 49.33 -12.84
CA ALA A 14 11.02 47.99 -12.74
C ALA A 14 9.88 46.98 -12.54
N VAL A 15 9.55 46.23 -13.60
CA VAL A 15 8.64 45.08 -13.52
C VAL A 15 9.43 43.94 -12.86
N ALA A 16 9.15 43.71 -11.58
CA ALA A 16 9.65 42.55 -10.87
C ALA A 16 8.93 41.30 -11.42
N PHE A 17 9.61 40.54 -12.27
CA PHE A 17 9.16 39.19 -12.60
C PHE A 17 9.27 38.36 -11.33
N ALA A 18 8.13 38.10 -10.67
CA ALA A 18 8.04 37.10 -9.64
C ALA A 18 8.37 35.75 -10.29
N ALA A 19 9.54 35.20 -9.97
CA ALA A 19 9.89 33.85 -10.36
C ALA A 19 8.85 32.90 -9.71
N MET A 20 7.89 32.43 -10.51
CA MET A 20 7.02 31.34 -10.08
C MET A 20 7.94 30.13 -9.79
N PRO A 21 7.81 29.48 -8.63
CA PRO A 21 8.55 28.25 -8.38
C PRO A 21 8.22 27.27 -9.49
N ALA A 22 9.25 26.84 -10.23
CA ALA A 22 9.10 25.79 -11.23
C ALA A 22 8.58 24.55 -10.49
N MET A 23 7.32 24.20 -10.68
CA MET A 23 6.79 22.96 -10.15
C MET A 23 7.58 21.81 -10.80
N ALA A 24 8.26 21.02 -9.96
CA ALA A 24 9.00 19.88 -10.43
C ALA A 24 8.08 18.99 -11.27
N GLN A 25 8.47 18.76 -12.52
CA GLN A 25 7.66 18.01 -13.46
C GLN A 25 7.75 16.52 -13.16
N THR A 26 6.59 15.85 -13.09
CA THR A 26 6.53 14.39 -12.96
C THR A 26 7.17 13.74 -14.18
N LYS A 27 8.22 12.93 -13.99
CA LYS A 27 8.80 12.11 -15.04
C LYS A 27 7.86 10.97 -15.35
N VAL A 28 7.51 10.77 -16.61
CA VAL A 28 6.72 9.64 -17.09
C VAL A 28 7.51 8.92 -18.18
N THR A 29 7.48 7.60 -18.15
CA THR A 29 8.14 6.76 -19.15
C THR A 29 7.13 6.17 -20.13
N ASN A 30 7.59 5.88 -21.34
CA ASN A 30 6.89 5.04 -22.30
C ASN A 30 7.68 3.77 -22.63
N GLN A 31 8.66 3.40 -21.80
CA GLN A 31 9.36 2.13 -21.95
C GLN A 31 8.36 0.96 -21.94
N GLY A 32 8.71 -0.16 -22.54
CA GLY A 32 7.84 -1.36 -22.59
C GLY A 32 6.65 -1.23 -23.54
N ILE A 33 6.55 -0.15 -24.32
CA ILE A 33 5.59 -0.01 -25.41
C ILE A 33 6.33 -0.13 -26.73
N THR A 34 5.93 -1.11 -27.55
CA THR A 34 6.41 -1.32 -28.92
C THR A 34 5.24 -1.27 -29.90
N PRO A 35 5.46 -1.34 -31.22
CA PRO A 35 4.36 -1.47 -32.18
C PRO A 35 3.49 -2.72 -31.97
N THR A 36 3.99 -3.76 -31.32
CA THR A 36 3.33 -5.07 -31.19
C THR A 36 3.07 -5.51 -29.74
N GLU A 37 3.68 -4.85 -28.75
CA GLU A 37 3.66 -5.31 -27.35
C GLU A 37 3.54 -4.15 -26.35
N ILE A 38 2.86 -4.43 -25.23
CA ILE A 38 2.86 -3.63 -23.99
C ILE A 38 3.31 -4.52 -22.86
N VAL A 39 4.40 -4.14 -22.18
CA VAL A 39 4.96 -4.93 -21.06
C VAL A 39 4.45 -4.39 -19.76
N VAL A 40 3.80 -5.23 -18.96
CA VAL A 40 3.36 -4.92 -17.60
C VAL A 40 4.00 -5.87 -16.60
N GLY A 41 4.28 -5.41 -15.40
CA GLY A 41 4.96 -6.20 -14.39
C GLY A 41 4.28 -6.16 -13.04
N THR A 42 4.47 -7.20 -12.25
CA THR A 42 3.98 -7.32 -10.88
C THR A 42 4.92 -8.19 -10.06
N HIS A 43 5.08 -7.89 -8.78
CA HIS A 43 5.59 -8.88 -7.83
C HIS A 43 4.44 -9.42 -6.97
N GLN A 44 4.43 -10.72 -6.78
CA GLN A 44 3.43 -11.44 -6.00
C GLN A 44 4.10 -12.26 -4.90
N ASP A 45 3.32 -12.76 -3.96
CA ASP A 45 3.77 -13.83 -3.09
C ASP A 45 3.31 -15.17 -3.67
N LEU A 46 4.23 -15.92 -4.27
CA LEU A 46 3.93 -17.23 -4.84
C LEU A 46 4.39 -18.39 -3.93
N SER A 47 5.31 -18.12 -3.01
CA SER A 47 5.94 -19.15 -2.16
C SER A 47 5.91 -18.84 -0.66
N GLY A 48 5.55 -17.63 -0.26
CA GLY A 48 5.60 -17.13 1.12
C GLY A 48 4.27 -17.25 1.89
N PRO A 49 4.11 -16.47 2.97
CA PRO A 49 3.02 -16.62 3.93
C PRO A 49 1.64 -16.18 3.40
N ILE A 50 1.59 -15.38 2.35
CA ILE A 50 0.33 -14.93 1.72
C ILE A 50 0.13 -15.50 0.30
N LYS A 51 0.82 -16.60 -0.04
CA LYS A 51 0.67 -17.28 -1.33
C LYS A 51 -0.77 -17.70 -1.65
N THR A 52 -1.59 -17.90 -0.64
CA THR A 52 -3.03 -18.18 -0.79
C THR A 52 -3.80 -17.04 -1.46
N TRP A 53 -3.24 -15.83 -1.46
CA TRP A 53 -3.71 -14.69 -2.23
C TRP A 53 -2.92 -14.49 -3.53
N GLY A 54 -1.58 -14.58 -3.45
CA GLY A 54 -0.71 -14.28 -4.57
C GLY A 54 -0.87 -15.22 -5.76
N VAL A 55 -1.05 -16.52 -5.51
CA VAL A 55 -1.22 -17.51 -6.58
C VAL A 55 -2.55 -17.31 -7.32
N PRO A 56 -3.74 -17.25 -6.66
CA PRO A 56 -5.00 -17.00 -7.36
C PRO A 56 -5.03 -15.66 -8.11
N VAL A 57 -4.50 -14.60 -7.50
CA VAL A 57 -4.41 -13.28 -8.16
C VAL A 57 -3.55 -13.36 -9.42
N SER A 58 -2.39 -14.00 -9.35
CA SER A 58 -1.52 -14.21 -10.52
C SER A 58 -2.23 -14.99 -11.63
N ASN A 59 -3.01 -16.00 -11.28
CA ASN A 59 -3.80 -16.77 -12.24
C ASN A 59 -4.90 -15.90 -12.87
N GLY A 60 -5.62 -15.09 -12.07
CA GLY A 60 -6.61 -14.14 -12.58
C GLY A 60 -6.02 -13.10 -13.53
N MET A 61 -4.84 -12.57 -13.19
CA MET A 61 -4.11 -11.65 -14.08
C MET A 61 -3.76 -12.30 -15.43
N LYS A 62 -3.26 -13.55 -15.40
CA LYS A 62 -2.95 -14.30 -16.63
C LYS A 62 -4.19 -14.52 -17.48
N MET A 63 -5.30 -14.95 -16.86
CA MET A 63 -6.57 -15.15 -17.56
C MET A 63 -7.05 -13.86 -18.23
N ALA A 64 -7.03 -12.73 -17.52
CA ALA A 64 -7.43 -11.43 -18.09
C ALA A 64 -6.52 -11.00 -19.25
N VAL A 65 -5.21 -11.21 -19.13
CA VAL A 65 -4.25 -10.91 -20.19
C VAL A 65 -4.47 -11.82 -21.42
N ASP A 66 -4.71 -13.11 -21.20
CA ASP A 66 -4.97 -14.07 -22.26
C ASP A 66 -6.26 -13.71 -23.03
N GLU A 67 -7.31 -13.31 -22.32
CA GLU A 67 -8.58 -12.84 -22.92
C GLU A 67 -8.37 -11.59 -23.76
N VAL A 68 -7.70 -10.56 -23.24
CA VAL A 68 -7.39 -9.34 -24.00
C VAL A 68 -6.53 -9.66 -25.21
N ASN A 69 -5.54 -10.53 -25.06
CA ASN A 69 -4.64 -10.93 -26.14
C ASN A 69 -5.36 -11.76 -27.21
N ALA A 70 -6.29 -12.63 -26.83
CA ALA A 70 -7.12 -13.38 -27.77
C ALA A 70 -8.02 -12.46 -28.61
N ALA A 71 -8.56 -11.41 -27.99
CA ALA A 71 -9.38 -10.37 -28.63
C ALA A 71 -8.57 -9.43 -29.55
N GLY A 72 -7.26 -9.64 -29.75
CA GLY A 72 -6.43 -8.80 -30.61
C GLY A 72 -5.49 -7.85 -29.86
N GLY A 73 -5.55 -7.79 -28.53
CA GLY A 73 -4.74 -6.91 -27.70
C GLY A 73 -5.27 -5.47 -27.66
N ILE A 74 -4.42 -4.54 -27.25
CA ILE A 74 -4.76 -3.12 -27.12
C ILE A 74 -4.23 -2.38 -28.33
N HIS A 75 -5.11 -1.93 -29.22
CA HIS A 75 -4.76 -1.31 -30.49
C HIS A 75 -3.75 -2.14 -31.30
N GLY A 76 -3.96 -3.47 -31.36
CA GLY A 76 -3.09 -4.43 -32.04
C GLY A 76 -1.85 -4.84 -31.28
N ARG A 77 -1.62 -4.34 -30.07
CA ARG A 77 -0.48 -4.72 -29.22
C ARG A 77 -0.89 -5.79 -28.22
N LYS A 78 -0.10 -6.86 -28.12
CA LYS A 78 -0.30 -7.88 -27.11
C LYS A 78 0.25 -7.39 -25.75
N ILE A 79 -0.40 -7.77 -24.67
CA ILE A 79 0.12 -7.56 -23.31
C ILE A 79 1.09 -8.69 -22.98
N ARG A 80 2.29 -8.35 -22.56
CA ARG A 80 3.24 -9.27 -21.94
C ARG A 80 3.27 -9.02 -20.44
N LEU A 81 2.72 -9.95 -19.66
CA LEU A 81 2.69 -9.89 -18.21
C LEU A 81 3.90 -10.60 -17.62
N ILE A 82 4.65 -9.89 -16.77
CA ILE A 82 5.78 -10.41 -16.00
C ILE A 82 5.33 -10.51 -14.55
N ILE A 83 5.47 -11.71 -13.97
CA ILE A 83 5.15 -11.99 -12.57
C ILE A 83 6.41 -12.50 -11.89
N GLU A 84 6.87 -11.78 -10.87
CA GLU A 84 8.02 -12.13 -10.04
C GLU A 84 7.57 -12.58 -8.65
N ASP A 85 8.23 -13.58 -8.08
CA ASP A 85 7.95 -14.03 -6.71
C ASP A 85 8.75 -13.22 -5.70
N SER A 86 8.07 -12.46 -4.88
CA SER A 86 8.68 -11.74 -3.74
C SER A 86 8.71 -12.57 -2.45
N ALA A 87 7.97 -13.67 -2.38
CA ALA A 87 7.78 -14.47 -1.17
C ALA A 87 7.40 -13.61 0.07
N TYR A 88 6.71 -12.47 -0.16
CA TYR A 88 6.37 -11.46 0.86
C TYR A 88 7.61 -10.90 1.59
N ASP A 89 8.76 -10.92 0.94
CA ASP A 89 10.03 -10.37 1.44
C ASP A 89 10.37 -9.06 0.74
N PRO A 90 10.56 -7.94 1.48
CA PRO A 90 10.87 -6.63 0.89
C PRO A 90 12.14 -6.62 0.06
N LYS A 91 13.20 -7.37 0.45
CA LYS A 91 14.45 -7.42 -0.30
C LYS A 91 14.26 -8.10 -1.65
N LYS A 92 13.50 -9.21 -1.67
CA LYS A 92 13.15 -9.89 -2.92
C LYS A 92 12.26 -9.02 -3.80
N ALA A 93 11.30 -8.29 -3.22
CA ALA A 93 10.46 -7.35 -3.97
C ALA A 93 11.29 -6.24 -4.63
N VAL A 94 12.28 -5.68 -3.93
CA VAL A 94 13.24 -4.70 -4.48
C VAL A 94 13.97 -5.29 -5.69
N LEU A 95 14.57 -6.47 -5.55
CA LEU A 95 15.31 -7.14 -6.64
C LEU A 95 14.41 -7.46 -7.85
N ALA A 96 13.20 -7.96 -7.59
CA ALA A 96 12.21 -8.23 -8.62
C ALA A 96 11.81 -6.94 -9.36
N THR A 97 11.59 -5.85 -8.63
CA THR A 97 11.22 -4.57 -9.20
C THR A 97 12.36 -3.96 -10.01
N GLN A 98 13.59 -4.00 -9.52
CA GLN A 98 14.77 -3.56 -10.28
C GLN A 98 14.90 -4.33 -11.60
N LYS A 99 14.75 -5.68 -11.55
CA LYS A 99 14.75 -6.50 -12.76
C LYS A 99 13.66 -6.07 -13.74
N MET A 100 12.44 -5.90 -13.28
CA MET A 100 11.30 -5.49 -14.13
C MET A 100 11.53 -4.10 -14.77
N ILE A 101 12.12 -3.15 -14.03
CA ILE A 101 12.42 -1.80 -14.53
C ILE A 101 13.61 -1.79 -15.49
N GLU A 102 14.74 -2.40 -15.09
CA GLU A 102 16.01 -2.24 -15.78
C GLU A 102 16.19 -3.23 -16.95
N ARG A 103 15.68 -4.45 -16.81
CA ARG A 103 15.84 -5.51 -17.82
C ARG A 103 14.61 -5.70 -18.67
N ASP A 104 13.47 -5.89 -18.00
CA ASP A 104 12.23 -6.23 -18.68
C ASP A 104 11.54 -5.00 -19.25
N LYS A 105 11.94 -3.78 -18.80
CA LYS A 105 11.45 -2.49 -19.27
C LYS A 105 9.93 -2.36 -19.19
N ILE A 106 9.32 -2.68 -18.04
CA ILE A 106 7.88 -2.59 -17.89
C ILE A 106 7.36 -1.17 -18.10
N PHE A 107 6.22 -1.05 -18.76
CA PHE A 107 5.48 0.20 -18.91
C PHE A 107 4.74 0.60 -17.64
N SER A 108 4.14 -0.38 -16.98
CA SER A 108 3.38 -0.17 -15.74
C SER A 108 3.59 -1.32 -14.77
N ASN A 109 3.63 -0.99 -13.48
CA ASN A 109 3.58 -1.94 -12.38
C ASN A 109 2.12 -2.10 -11.94
N VAL A 110 1.56 -3.31 -12.03
CA VAL A 110 0.12 -3.56 -11.83
C VAL A 110 -0.09 -4.59 -10.74
N GLY A 111 -0.89 -4.23 -9.71
CA GLY A 111 -1.34 -5.19 -8.70
C GLY A 111 -0.26 -5.82 -7.85
N SER A 112 0.91 -5.19 -7.69
CA SER A 112 1.97 -5.70 -6.82
C SER A 112 1.48 -5.88 -5.38
N MET A 113 1.86 -7.00 -4.75
CA MET A 113 1.24 -7.48 -3.53
C MET A 113 2.06 -7.20 -2.26
N GLY A 114 1.33 -6.77 -1.22
CA GLY A 114 1.81 -6.71 0.16
C GLY A 114 2.34 -5.34 0.58
N SER A 115 1.93 -4.86 1.77
CA SER A 115 2.31 -3.52 2.25
C SER A 115 3.82 -3.34 2.39
N PRO A 116 4.57 -4.23 3.07
CA PRO A 116 6.01 -4.06 3.24
C PRO A 116 6.79 -4.24 1.93
N THR A 117 6.31 -5.07 1.02
CA THR A 117 6.96 -5.34 -0.27
C THR A 117 6.71 -4.21 -1.27
N VAL A 118 5.48 -3.70 -1.33
CA VAL A 118 5.14 -2.55 -2.18
C VAL A 118 5.83 -1.29 -1.67
N LEU A 119 5.84 -1.04 -0.35
CA LEU A 119 6.53 0.12 0.22
C LEU A 119 8.03 0.11 -0.13
N ALA A 120 8.70 -1.03 0.02
CA ALA A 120 10.13 -1.15 -0.27
C ALA A 120 10.47 -0.93 -1.76
N ALA A 121 9.53 -1.23 -2.66
CA ALA A 121 9.73 -1.17 -4.11
C ALA A 121 9.15 0.11 -4.75
N GLN A 122 8.29 0.86 -4.06
CA GLN A 122 7.52 1.95 -4.62
C GLN A 122 8.39 3.04 -5.25
N ASP A 123 9.39 3.54 -4.53
CA ASP A 123 10.24 4.62 -5.03
C ASP A 123 10.99 4.21 -6.30
N ILE A 124 11.42 2.95 -6.41
CA ILE A 124 12.07 2.41 -7.62
C ILE A 124 11.13 2.50 -8.84
N VAL A 125 9.86 2.15 -8.65
CA VAL A 125 8.84 2.22 -9.70
C VAL A 125 8.59 3.68 -10.11
N LEU A 126 8.34 4.54 -9.13
CA LEU A 126 7.96 5.92 -9.36
C LEU A 126 9.10 6.77 -9.93
N ASP A 127 10.34 6.60 -9.42
CA ASP A 127 11.52 7.33 -9.92
C ASP A 127 11.89 6.93 -11.35
N ALA A 128 11.57 5.70 -11.75
CA ALA A 128 11.68 5.28 -13.14
C ALA A 128 10.62 5.92 -14.07
N GLY A 129 9.65 6.63 -13.51
CA GLY A 129 8.53 7.22 -14.27
C GLY A 129 7.48 6.17 -14.66
N VAL A 130 7.46 5.02 -14.00
CA VAL A 130 6.51 3.93 -14.22
C VAL A 130 5.30 4.13 -13.32
N THR A 131 4.10 3.95 -13.86
CA THR A 131 2.88 4.02 -13.07
C THR A 131 2.73 2.79 -12.18
N GLN A 132 2.34 3.01 -10.93
CA GLN A 132 1.94 1.96 -9.99
C GLN A 132 0.41 1.91 -9.95
N LEU A 133 -0.18 0.85 -10.48
CA LEU A 133 -1.62 0.69 -10.59
C LEU A 133 -2.13 -0.40 -9.65
N PHE A 134 -3.09 -0.03 -8.81
CA PHE A 134 -3.91 -0.92 -8.00
C PHE A 134 -3.11 -1.97 -7.20
N PRO A 135 -2.07 -1.55 -6.44
CA PRO A 135 -1.32 -2.49 -5.61
C PRO A 135 -2.27 -3.21 -4.65
N LEU A 136 -2.00 -4.50 -4.40
CA LEU A 136 -2.77 -5.31 -3.46
C LEU A 136 -2.30 -5.05 -2.02
N THR A 137 -2.51 -3.83 -1.62
CA THR A 137 -2.37 -3.30 -0.27
C THR A 137 -3.21 -2.04 -0.13
N ALA A 138 -3.87 -1.90 1.00
CA ALA A 138 -4.66 -0.73 1.34
C ALA A 138 -3.93 0.18 2.35
N ALA A 139 -2.60 0.08 2.42
CA ALA A 139 -1.79 0.89 3.32
C ALA A 139 -1.77 2.36 2.89
N GLU A 140 -1.76 3.26 3.86
CA GLU A 140 -1.90 4.71 3.65
C GLU A 140 -0.89 5.30 2.66
N PHE A 141 0.35 4.79 2.63
CA PHE A 141 1.39 5.30 1.71
C PHE A 141 0.99 5.17 0.23
N THR A 142 0.03 4.31 -0.12
CA THR A 142 -0.49 4.17 -1.49
C THR A 142 -1.52 5.22 -1.86
N TYR A 143 -2.04 5.96 -0.89
CA TYR A 143 -3.04 7.03 -1.06
C TYR A 143 -2.49 8.41 -0.73
N LYS A 144 -1.64 8.50 0.29
CA LYS A 144 -1.04 9.77 0.71
C LYS A 144 -0.16 10.30 -0.42
N PHE A 145 -0.34 11.57 -0.74
CA PHE A 145 0.43 12.28 -1.74
C PHE A 145 1.28 13.34 -1.05
N ASP A 146 2.60 13.30 -1.29
CA ASP A 146 3.53 14.33 -0.87
C ASP A 146 3.75 15.32 -2.04
N PRO A 147 3.30 16.59 -1.91
CA PRO A 147 3.52 17.59 -2.94
C PRO A 147 4.99 17.84 -3.28
N ALA A 148 5.91 17.56 -2.35
CA ALA A 148 7.35 17.66 -2.57
C ALA A 148 7.91 16.51 -3.43
N LYS A 149 7.13 15.45 -3.63
CA LYS A 149 7.50 14.27 -4.44
C LYS A 149 6.59 14.16 -5.67
N PRO A 150 6.85 14.88 -6.76
CA PRO A 150 5.95 14.90 -7.93
C PRO A 150 5.72 13.52 -8.54
N GLN A 151 6.65 12.57 -8.37
CA GLN A 151 6.53 11.20 -8.88
C GLN A 151 5.42 10.41 -8.17
N GLU A 152 5.00 10.79 -6.97
CA GLU A 152 3.89 10.14 -6.28
C GLU A 152 2.54 10.29 -6.98
N ARG A 153 2.44 11.18 -7.98
CA ARG A 153 1.28 11.28 -8.88
C ARG A 153 1.10 10.08 -9.79
N LEU A 154 2.10 9.20 -9.88
CA LEU A 154 2.05 7.99 -10.69
C LEU A 154 1.50 6.77 -9.94
N LYS A 155 1.09 6.92 -8.68
CA LYS A 155 0.47 5.84 -7.91
C LYS A 155 -1.05 5.99 -7.87
N PHE A 156 -1.74 4.88 -8.09
CA PHE A 156 -3.20 4.78 -8.09
C PHE A 156 -3.64 3.55 -7.33
N ASN A 157 -4.57 3.72 -6.40
CA ASN A 157 -5.16 2.62 -5.64
C ASN A 157 -6.69 2.74 -5.64
N ASN A 158 -7.38 1.62 -5.46
CA ASN A 158 -8.84 1.52 -5.44
C ASN A 158 -9.39 0.75 -4.24
N LEU A 159 -8.53 0.32 -3.31
CA LEU A 159 -8.95 -0.40 -2.11
C LEU A 159 -9.34 0.61 -1.01
N LEU A 160 -10.28 0.25 -0.15
CA LEU A 160 -10.58 1.02 1.06
C LEU A 160 -9.36 1.01 2.00
N PRO A 161 -8.83 2.16 2.44
CA PRO A 161 -7.65 2.22 3.34
C PRO A 161 -7.82 1.37 4.59
N TYR A 162 -6.75 0.69 5.02
CA TYR A 162 -6.78 -0.16 6.22
C TYR A 162 -7.19 0.60 7.48
N VAL A 163 -6.75 1.83 7.65
CA VAL A 163 -7.14 2.66 8.79
C VAL A 163 -8.65 2.82 8.82
N GLU A 164 -9.27 3.24 7.72
CA GLU A 164 -10.71 3.49 7.65
C GLU A 164 -11.53 2.20 7.74
N SER A 165 -11.10 1.12 7.09
CA SER A 165 -11.80 -0.17 7.19
C SER A 165 -11.75 -0.73 8.60
N THR A 166 -10.60 -0.65 9.28
CA THR A 166 -10.46 -1.09 10.68
C THR A 166 -11.34 -0.25 11.61
N ARG A 167 -11.37 1.07 11.43
CA ARG A 167 -12.23 1.96 12.22
C ARG A 167 -13.70 1.62 12.08
N ALA A 168 -14.17 1.45 10.84
CA ALA A 168 -15.57 1.13 10.57
C ALA A 168 -15.98 -0.23 11.16
N ALA A 169 -15.16 -1.25 10.94
CA ALA A 169 -15.42 -2.59 11.45
C ALA A 169 -15.36 -2.66 12.98
N LEU A 170 -14.35 -2.03 13.60
CA LEU A 170 -14.23 -1.98 15.06
C LEU A 170 -15.41 -1.26 15.70
N LYS A 171 -15.84 -0.13 15.15
CA LYS A 171 -17.04 0.58 15.64
C LYS A 171 -18.25 -0.33 15.65
N HIS A 172 -18.50 -1.01 14.53
CA HIS A 172 -19.61 -1.98 14.43
C HIS A 172 -19.52 -3.09 15.48
N MET A 173 -18.35 -3.70 15.64
CA MET A 173 -18.16 -4.79 16.62
C MET A 173 -18.38 -4.31 18.05
N VAL A 174 -17.84 -3.16 18.42
CA VAL A 174 -18.01 -2.60 19.77
C VAL A 174 -19.50 -2.31 20.06
N GLU A 175 -20.22 -1.69 19.13
CA GLU A 175 -21.62 -1.34 19.30
C GLU A 175 -22.55 -2.56 19.28
N ALA A 176 -22.37 -3.47 18.32
CA ALA A 176 -23.22 -4.64 18.14
C ALA A 176 -23.06 -5.70 19.24
N PHE A 177 -21.82 -5.92 19.68
CA PHE A 177 -21.50 -6.97 20.66
C PHE A 177 -21.22 -6.46 22.07
N LYS A 178 -21.37 -5.14 22.31
CA LYS A 178 -21.15 -4.50 23.62
C LYS A 178 -19.76 -4.77 24.19
N VAL A 179 -18.76 -4.74 23.31
CA VAL A 179 -17.35 -5.01 23.68
C VAL A 179 -16.88 -3.98 24.72
N GLN A 180 -16.22 -4.48 25.78
CA GLN A 180 -15.71 -3.67 26.90
C GLN A 180 -14.18 -3.63 26.94
N LYS A 181 -13.53 -4.69 26.44
CA LYS A 181 -12.09 -4.90 26.50
C LYS A 181 -11.52 -5.24 25.12
N PRO A 182 -11.54 -4.29 24.18
CA PRO A 182 -10.99 -4.50 22.86
C PRO A 182 -9.47 -4.58 22.90
N CYS A 183 -8.92 -5.52 22.11
CA CYS A 183 -7.51 -5.78 21.97
C CYS A 183 -7.10 -5.84 20.51
N VAL A 184 -5.81 -5.69 20.24
CA VAL A 184 -5.26 -5.87 18.92
C VAL A 184 -3.99 -6.70 18.93
N MET A 185 -3.86 -7.59 17.96
CA MET A 185 -2.61 -8.28 17.64
C MET A 185 -2.24 -7.92 16.21
N HIS A 186 -1.06 -7.34 16.00
CA HIS A 186 -0.68 -6.82 14.69
C HIS A 186 0.71 -7.25 14.26
N GLN A 187 0.92 -7.36 12.95
CA GLN A 187 2.24 -7.55 12.36
C GLN A 187 3.10 -6.31 12.61
N ASP A 188 4.35 -6.51 13.01
CA ASP A 188 5.32 -5.42 13.24
C ASP A 188 5.92 -4.93 11.92
N ASP A 189 5.07 -4.30 11.10
CA ASP A 189 5.43 -3.65 9.84
C ASP A 189 4.33 -2.67 9.38
N GLU A 190 4.45 -2.13 8.18
CA GLU A 190 3.54 -1.13 7.63
C GLU A 190 2.08 -1.60 7.54
N TYR A 191 1.84 -2.89 7.25
CA TYR A 191 0.49 -3.43 7.25
C TYR A 191 -0.14 -3.37 8.65
N GLY A 192 0.52 -4.01 9.62
CA GLY A 192 -0.01 -4.09 10.97
C GLY A 192 -0.05 -2.74 11.67
N LYS A 193 0.87 -1.81 11.34
CA LYS A 193 0.81 -0.43 11.82
C LYS A 193 -0.47 0.28 11.38
N ASN A 194 -0.88 0.17 10.12
CA ASN A 194 -2.12 0.79 9.64
C ASN A 194 -3.37 0.21 10.34
N VAL A 195 -3.38 -1.09 10.64
CA VAL A 195 -4.46 -1.70 11.44
C VAL A 195 -4.44 -1.16 12.87
N LEU A 196 -3.27 -1.06 13.50
CA LEU A 196 -3.11 -0.49 14.84
C LEU A 196 -3.56 0.98 14.88
N ASP A 197 -3.20 1.78 13.88
CA ASP A 197 -3.60 3.19 13.78
C ASP A 197 -5.14 3.30 13.70
N GLY A 198 -5.78 2.49 12.85
CA GLY A 198 -7.25 2.44 12.75
C GLY A 198 -7.92 1.99 14.05
N PHE A 199 -7.36 0.99 14.72
CA PHE A 199 -7.81 0.52 16.03
C PHE A 199 -7.72 1.64 17.08
N THR A 200 -6.58 2.27 17.20
CA THR A 200 -6.33 3.33 18.20
C THR A 200 -7.22 4.55 17.96
N LEU A 201 -7.26 5.06 16.73
CA LEU A 201 -8.08 6.21 16.37
C LEU A 201 -9.57 5.97 16.62
N GLN A 202 -10.06 4.75 16.38
CA GLN A 202 -11.47 4.44 16.62
C GLN A 202 -11.78 4.34 18.10
N LEU A 203 -10.92 3.74 18.90
CA LEU A 203 -11.12 3.66 20.37
C LEU A 203 -11.05 5.06 21.02
N GLU A 204 -10.14 5.92 20.58
CA GLU A 204 -10.05 7.30 21.03
C GLU A 204 -11.36 8.05 20.73
N ALA A 205 -11.91 7.94 19.53
CA ALA A 205 -13.17 8.54 19.14
C ALA A 205 -14.36 8.06 19.98
N MET A 206 -14.31 6.80 20.45
CA MET A 206 -15.33 6.19 21.30
C MET A 206 -15.05 6.38 22.80
N LYS A 207 -13.90 6.95 23.18
CA LYS A 207 -13.43 7.10 24.57
C LYS A 207 -13.30 5.75 25.31
N VAL A 208 -12.95 4.70 24.56
CA VAL A 208 -12.69 3.36 25.06
C VAL A 208 -11.17 3.16 25.12
N LYS A 209 -10.67 2.52 26.16
CA LYS A 209 -9.24 2.17 26.27
C LYS A 209 -9.00 0.77 25.76
N PRO A 210 -7.90 0.52 25.00
CA PRO A 210 -7.50 -0.84 24.68
C PRO A 210 -7.15 -1.61 25.95
N ALA A 211 -7.57 -2.88 26.03
CA ALA A 211 -7.19 -3.75 27.12
C ALA A 211 -5.79 -4.35 26.88
N SER A 212 -5.44 -4.66 25.63
CA SER A 212 -4.11 -5.19 25.30
C SER A 212 -3.74 -4.83 23.85
N ILE A 213 -2.46 -4.54 23.63
CA ILE A 213 -1.84 -4.38 22.32
C ILE A 213 -0.65 -5.33 22.27
N THR A 214 -0.63 -6.22 21.28
CA THR A 214 0.46 -7.16 21.04
C THR A 214 0.91 -7.12 19.60
N SER A 215 2.19 -7.42 19.35
CA SER A 215 2.74 -7.50 18.01
C SER A 215 3.52 -8.79 17.77
N TYR A 216 3.79 -9.07 16.51
CA TYR A 216 4.67 -10.17 16.10
C TYR A 216 5.48 -9.80 14.86
N LYS A 217 6.65 -10.39 14.70
CA LYS A 217 7.48 -10.20 13.50
C LYS A 217 7.10 -11.17 12.39
N ARG A 218 7.21 -10.75 11.15
CA ARG A 218 7.00 -11.65 9.99
C ARG A 218 7.86 -12.91 10.13
N GLY A 219 7.27 -14.05 9.76
CA GLY A 219 7.93 -15.35 9.82
C GLY A 219 7.79 -16.09 11.15
N VAL A 220 7.28 -15.45 12.20
CA VAL A 220 6.92 -16.12 13.46
C VAL A 220 5.76 -17.07 13.21
N SER A 221 5.79 -18.23 13.87
CA SER A 221 4.75 -19.27 13.77
C SER A 221 4.14 -19.65 15.14
N ASP A 222 4.72 -19.18 16.24
CA ASP A 222 4.21 -19.37 17.60
C ASP A 222 3.63 -18.05 18.12
N PHE A 223 2.36 -18.06 18.50
CA PHE A 223 1.59 -16.92 18.99
C PHE A 223 1.10 -17.12 20.43
N SER A 224 1.57 -18.18 21.12
CA SER A 224 1.16 -18.54 22.46
C SER A 224 1.34 -17.41 23.47
N ALA A 225 2.45 -16.68 23.41
CA ALA A 225 2.73 -15.56 24.29
C ALA A 225 1.74 -14.40 24.10
N GLN A 226 1.47 -13.99 22.85
CA GLN A 226 0.54 -12.91 22.54
C GLN A 226 -0.90 -13.30 22.95
N VAL A 227 -1.33 -14.51 22.59
CA VAL A 227 -2.69 -15.00 22.88
C VAL A 227 -2.91 -15.18 24.37
N SER A 228 -1.94 -15.77 25.09
CA SER A 228 -2.02 -15.92 26.55
C SER A 228 -2.07 -14.57 27.27
N LYS A 229 -1.27 -13.60 26.81
CA LYS A 229 -1.31 -12.23 27.37
C LYS A 229 -2.68 -11.61 27.18
N MET A 230 -3.24 -11.62 25.97
CA MET A 230 -4.55 -11.03 25.67
C MET A 230 -5.67 -11.71 26.47
N LYS A 231 -5.61 -13.03 26.66
CA LYS A 231 -6.55 -13.76 27.51
C LYS A 231 -6.43 -13.32 28.97
N ALA A 232 -5.22 -13.19 29.48
CA ALA A 232 -4.96 -12.74 30.87
C ALA A 232 -5.43 -11.29 31.09
N ASP A 233 -5.29 -10.41 30.09
CA ASP A 233 -5.77 -9.02 30.15
C ASP A 233 -7.31 -8.95 30.04
N GLY A 234 -7.97 -10.09 29.79
CA GLY A 234 -9.42 -10.23 29.75
C GLY A 234 -10.06 -9.67 28.48
N CYS A 235 -9.37 -9.73 27.35
CA CYS A 235 -9.91 -9.28 26.08
C CYS A 235 -11.21 -10.01 25.70
N ASP A 236 -12.21 -9.28 25.22
CA ASP A 236 -13.50 -9.81 24.74
C ASP A 236 -13.68 -9.65 23.22
N LEU A 237 -12.79 -8.87 22.59
CA LEU A 237 -12.59 -8.75 21.15
C LEU A 237 -11.10 -8.63 20.84
N VAL A 238 -10.61 -9.37 19.86
CA VAL A 238 -9.27 -9.22 19.31
C VAL A 238 -9.34 -8.82 17.84
N VAL A 239 -8.83 -7.62 17.53
CA VAL A 239 -8.58 -7.20 16.15
C VAL A 239 -7.29 -7.84 15.65
N LEU A 240 -7.36 -8.57 14.55
CA LEU A 240 -6.24 -9.30 13.97
C LEU A 240 -5.65 -8.54 12.76
N GLY A 241 -4.69 -7.67 13.03
CA GLY A 241 -3.82 -7.06 12.01
C GLY A 241 -2.77 -8.08 11.53
N THR A 242 -3.23 -9.25 11.09
CA THR A 242 -2.43 -10.43 10.79
C THR A 242 -2.70 -10.92 9.37
N VAL A 243 -1.75 -11.63 8.77
CA VAL A 243 -1.97 -12.31 7.49
C VAL A 243 -2.51 -13.73 7.70
N VAL A 244 -2.97 -14.39 6.64
CA VAL A 244 -3.79 -15.62 6.70
C VAL A 244 -3.23 -16.69 7.64
N ARG A 245 -1.94 -17.03 7.50
CA ARG A 245 -1.30 -18.07 8.32
C ARG A 245 -1.29 -17.70 9.80
N GLU A 246 -0.99 -16.47 10.10
CA GLU A 246 -0.89 -15.93 11.45
C GLU A 246 -2.27 -15.79 12.11
N THR A 247 -3.28 -15.39 11.34
CA THR A 247 -4.69 -15.40 11.78
C THR A 247 -5.13 -16.78 12.21
N ILE A 248 -4.87 -17.80 11.36
CA ILE A 248 -5.19 -19.19 11.68
C ILE A 248 -4.45 -19.65 12.94
N GLY A 249 -3.16 -19.32 13.05
CA GLY A 249 -2.33 -19.67 14.22
C GLY A 249 -2.84 -19.05 15.52
N ALA A 250 -3.14 -17.75 15.53
CA ALA A 250 -3.67 -17.06 16.70
C ALA A 250 -5.04 -17.60 17.13
N MET A 251 -5.94 -17.85 16.18
CA MET A 251 -7.26 -18.44 16.46
C MET A 251 -7.16 -19.88 16.97
N ALA A 252 -6.24 -20.68 16.42
CA ALA A 252 -5.99 -22.04 16.88
C ALA A 252 -5.46 -22.06 18.31
N GLU A 253 -4.55 -21.13 18.63
CA GLU A 253 -4.01 -21.02 20.00
C GLU A 253 -5.09 -20.59 21.00
N ALA A 254 -5.96 -19.66 20.66
CA ALA A 254 -7.11 -19.28 21.50
C ALA A 254 -8.02 -20.48 21.79
N ARG A 255 -8.29 -21.31 20.78
CA ARG A 255 -9.08 -22.54 20.94
C ARG A 255 -8.42 -23.56 21.88
N LYS A 256 -7.09 -23.77 21.74
CA LYS A 256 -6.35 -24.67 22.66
C LYS A 256 -6.44 -24.21 24.11
N LEU A 257 -6.48 -22.90 24.33
CA LEU A 257 -6.64 -22.33 25.67
C LEU A 257 -8.10 -22.34 26.16
N GLY A 258 -9.06 -22.88 25.40
CA GLY A 258 -10.49 -22.82 25.72
C GLY A 258 -10.99 -21.37 25.86
N TRP A 259 -10.40 -20.43 25.09
CA TRP A 259 -10.77 -19.03 25.15
C TRP A 259 -11.77 -18.66 24.06
N ASP A 260 -13.02 -18.46 24.50
CA ASP A 260 -14.11 -18.00 23.62
C ASP A 260 -14.06 -16.46 23.53
N VAL A 261 -13.39 -15.96 22.50
CA VAL A 261 -13.21 -14.54 22.22
C VAL A 261 -13.65 -14.23 20.79
N LYS A 262 -14.19 -13.04 20.59
CA LYS A 262 -14.52 -12.55 19.25
C LYS A 262 -13.27 -12.10 18.52
N PHE A 263 -13.23 -12.35 17.22
CA PHE A 263 -12.19 -11.87 16.33
C PHE A 263 -12.75 -10.95 15.25
N LEU A 264 -11.99 -9.92 14.88
CA LEU A 264 -12.21 -9.01 13.78
C LEU A 264 -10.98 -9.02 12.89
#